data_32539d50f2133dcdf203a8a766e5c06f
#
_entry.id   32539d50f2133dcdf203a8a766e5c06f
#
_cell.length_a   1.000
_cell.length_b   1.000
_cell.length_c   1.000
_cell.angle_alpha   90.00
_cell.angle_beta   90.00
_cell.angle_gamma   90.00
#
_symmetry.space_group_name_H-M   'P 1'
#
loop_
_entity.id
_entity.type
_entity.pdbx_description
1 polymer ?
#
loop_
_entity_poly.entity_id
_entity_poly.type
_entity_poly.pdbx_seq_one_letter_code
_entity_poly.pdbx_strand_id
1 'polypeptide(L)'
;MSQSNLYIDIGNSAIKWRTSDSKVFSEDIENFSITALNPSNIAWLSAVAHSDIVQEIYTHFETFNIIKPHKRFGNLTLSYDDPSMLGADRFSAMLGAINHFPNNPLLVIDIGSAITFDVIDKNGLHQGGLIMPGMKALRESFEKFKMSDLSLDLKGLANNTDDAWKQGTYAMMIGAINYQIESFQSNFTDGVVTACGGVAKEIKKDLPKSIELFDNLVLDGLESYSQSMG
;
A
#
# COMPACT_ATOMS: atom_id res chain seq x y z
N MET A 1 -16.54 4.26 -28.80
CA MET A 1 -15.29 3.72 -28.23
C MET A 1 -15.67 2.99 -26.96
N SER A 2 -15.16 1.80 -26.70
CA SER A 2 -15.41 1.13 -25.43
C SER A 2 -14.79 1.94 -24.30
N GLN A 3 -15.55 2.24 -23.25
CA GLN A 3 -15.02 2.84 -22.03
C GLN A 3 -13.98 1.91 -21.44
N SER A 4 -12.81 2.42 -21.06
CA SER A 4 -11.78 1.65 -20.36
C SER A 4 -11.84 1.95 -18.86
N ASN A 5 -11.47 0.97 -18.05
CA ASN A 5 -11.38 1.16 -16.60
C ASN A 5 -10.14 2.00 -16.25
N LEU A 6 -10.30 2.89 -15.29
CA LEU A 6 -9.25 3.68 -14.67
C LEU A 6 -9.23 3.36 -13.16
N TYR A 7 -8.12 2.88 -12.67
CA TYR A 7 -7.90 2.52 -11.28
C TYR A 7 -7.16 3.65 -10.59
N ILE A 8 -7.66 4.11 -9.44
CA ILE A 8 -7.16 5.28 -8.73
C ILE A 8 -7.00 4.92 -7.24
N ASP A 9 -5.81 5.12 -6.70
CA ASP A 9 -5.48 4.98 -5.29
C ASP A 9 -5.17 6.36 -4.70
N ILE A 10 -6.02 6.82 -3.77
CA ILE A 10 -5.90 8.10 -3.08
C ILE A 10 -5.32 7.83 -1.68
N GLY A 11 -4.00 7.92 -1.57
CA GLY A 11 -3.28 7.80 -0.30
C GLY A 11 -3.18 9.13 0.45
N ASN A 12 -2.49 9.13 1.60
CA ASN A 12 -2.31 10.35 2.42
C ASN A 12 -1.35 11.37 1.80
N SER A 13 -0.37 10.96 1.02
CA SER A 13 0.67 11.84 0.48
C SER A 13 0.71 11.88 -1.04
N ALA A 14 0.16 10.89 -1.72
CA ALA A 14 0.17 10.78 -3.16
C ALA A 14 -1.11 10.14 -3.69
N ILE A 15 -1.47 10.52 -4.91
CA ILE A 15 -2.46 9.84 -5.72
C ILE A 15 -1.74 9.04 -6.81
N LYS A 16 -2.20 7.81 -7.04
CA LYS A 16 -1.66 6.91 -8.06
C LYS A 16 -2.77 6.40 -8.94
N TRP A 17 -2.50 6.26 -10.23
CA TRP A 17 -3.50 5.74 -11.15
C TRP A 17 -2.90 5.00 -12.34
N ARG A 18 -3.69 4.14 -12.95
CA ARG A 18 -3.41 3.49 -14.25
C ARG A 18 -4.69 2.99 -14.92
N THR A 19 -4.64 2.75 -16.21
CA THR A 19 -5.56 1.85 -16.91
C THR A 19 -4.99 0.42 -16.91
N SER A 20 -5.78 -0.59 -17.25
CA SER A 20 -5.36 -2.02 -17.15
C SER A 20 -3.99 -2.31 -17.76
N ASP A 21 -3.67 -1.75 -18.93
CA ASP A 21 -2.44 -2.07 -19.66
C ASP A 21 -1.39 -0.94 -19.60
N SER A 22 -1.55 0.04 -18.71
CA SER A 22 -0.64 1.18 -18.61
C SER A 22 0.29 1.08 -17.40
N LYS A 23 1.43 1.79 -17.50
CA LYS A 23 2.28 2.01 -16.32
C LYS A 23 1.56 2.84 -15.27
N VAL A 24 1.98 2.69 -14.03
CA VAL A 24 1.49 3.49 -12.90
C VAL A 24 2.00 4.92 -13.03
N PHE A 25 1.08 5.87 -12.93
CA PHE A 25 1.35 7.29 -12.73
C PHE A 25 1.22 7.61 -11.24
N SER A 26 1.97 8.59 -10.77
CA SER A 26 1.94 9.03 -9.37
C SER A 26 2.22 10.52 -9.29
N GLU A 27 1.43 11.23 -8.52
CA GLU A 27 1.63 12.65 -8.18
C GLU A 27 1.43 12.87 -6.69
N ASP A 28 2.17 13.83 -6.14
CA ASP A 28 1.95 14.29 -4.77
C ASP A 28 0.56 14.92 -4.66
N ILE A 29 -0.13 14.67 -3.56
CA ILE A 29 -1.51 15.11 -3.37
C ILE A 29 -1.68 16.63 -3.54
N GLU A 30 -0.68 17.40 -3.09
CA GLU A 30 -0.68 18.87 -3.16
C GLU A 30 -0.56 19.41 -4.59
N ASN A 31 -0.02 18.63 -5.51
CA ASN A 31 0.21 19.01 -6.91
C ASN A 31 -0.80 18.39 -7.87
N PHE A 32 -1.63 17.48 -7.36
CA PHE A 32 -2.57 16.74 -8.21
C PHE A 32 -3.61 17.65 -8.86
N SER A 33 -3.87 17.41 -10.13
CA SER A 33 -4.96 18.05 -10.87
C SER A 33 -5.85 16.99 -11.51
N ILE A 34 -7.16 17.11 -11.32
CA ILE A 34 -8.17 16.21 -11.90
C ILE A 34 -8.09 16.11 -13.43
N THR A 35 -7.54 17.14 -14.09
CA THR A 35 -7.35 17.17 -15.55
C THR A 35 -6.33 16.14 -16.06
N ALA A 36 -5.53 15.55 -15.16
CA ALA A 36 -4.65 14.43 -15.49
C ALA A 36 -5.42 13.14 -15.78
N LEU A 37 -6.68 13.03 -15.34
CA LEU A 37 -7.53 11.87 -15.49
C LEU A 37 -8.48 12.05 -16.70
N ASN A 38 -8.64 10.98 -17.50
CA ASN A 38 -9.57 11.02 -18.62
C ASN A 38 -11.02 10.73 -18.16
N PRO A 39 -11.96 11.69 -18.26
CA PRO A 39 -13.32 11.54 -17.78
C PRO A 39 -14.15 10.49 -18.53
N SER A 40 -13.71 10.06 -19.72
CA SER A 40 -14.40 9.03 -20.51
C SER A 40 -14.22 7.60 -19.96
N ASN A 41 -13.37 7.41 -18.96
CA ASN A 41 -13.14 6.12 -18.33
C ASN A 41 -14.19 5.83 -17.24
N ILE A 42 -14.33 4.54 -16.88
CA ILE A 42 -15.01 4.12 -15.64
C ILE A 42 -13.98 4.15 -14.52
N ALA A 43 -14.18 5.01 -13.53
CA ALA A 43 -13.24 5.15 -12.42
C ALA A 43 -13.52 4.13 -11.30
N TRP A 44 -12.46 3.48 -10.81
CA TRP A 44 -12.45 2.58 -9.66
C TRP A 44 -11.48 3.13 -8.62
N LEU A 45 -12.00 3.47 -7.42
CA LEU A 45 -11.25 4.20 -6.41
C LEU A 45 -11.01 3.38 -5.16
N SER A 46 -9.76 3.42 -4.65
CA SER A 46 -9.42 3.22 -3.25
C SER A 46 -9.14 4.60 -2.64
N ALA A 47 -9.82 4.94 -1.56
CA ALA A 47 -9.64 6.23 -0.89
C ALA A 47 -9.68 6.03 0.63
N VAL A 48 -8.65 6.51 1.32
CA VAL A 48 -8.53 6.48 2.79
C VAL A 48 -8.45 7.90 3.38
N ALA A 49 -8.28 8.90 2.53
CA ALA A 49 -8.13 10.31 2.87
C ALA A 49 -8.68 11.22 1.77
N HIS A 50 -8.63 12.55 1.96
CA HIS A 50 -8.89 13.57 0.94
C HIS A 50 -10.28 13.50 0.30
N SER A 51 -11.32 13.67 1.14
CA SER A 51 -12.73 13.68 0.72
C SER A 51 -13.06 14.74 -0.35
N ASP A 52 -12.30 15.82 -0.41
CA ASP A 52 -12.34 16.88 -1.42
C ASP A 52 -11.96 16.36 -2.82
N ILE A 53 -10.83 15.63 -2.93
CA ILE A 53 -10.43 14.99 -4.19
C ILE A 53 -11.45 13.92 -4.61
N VAL A 54 -11.97 13.15 -3.67
CA VAL A 54 -13.05 12.18 -3.97
C VAL A 54 -14.28 12.89 -4.53
N GLN A 55 -14.63 14.07 -3.98
CA GLN A 55 -15.74 14.87 -4.49
C GLN A 55 -15.46 15.47 -5.89
N GLU A 56 -14.21 15.86 -6.17
CA GLU A 56 -13.82 16.28 -7.52
C GLU A 56 -13.97 15.14 -8.52
N ILE A 57 -13.49 13.94 -8.18
CA ILE A 57 -13.64 12.73 -9.01
C ILE A 57 -15.11 12.43 -9.25
N TYR A 58 -15.96 12.52 -8.22
CA TYR A 58 -17.40 12.33 -8.34
C TYR A 58 -18.03 13.23 -9.41
N THR A 59 -17.57 14.47 -9.53
CA THR A 59 -18.11 15.42 -10.53
C THR A 59 -17.45 15.30 -11.89
N HIS A 60 -16.26 14.71 -11.98
CA HIS A 60 -15.48 14.59 -13.21
C HIS A 60 -15.85 13.36 -14.04
N PHE A 61 -16.26 12.26 -13.40
CA PHE A 61 -16.60 11.01 -14.07
C PHE A 61 -18.11 10.77 -14.10
N GLU A 62 -18.63 10.30 -15.24
CA GLU A 62 -20.02 9.86 -15.34
C GLU A 62 -20.26 8.54 -14.55
N THR A 63 -19.25 7.67 -14.55
CA THR A 63 -19.32 6.39 -13.84
C THR A 63 -18.09 6.22 -12.95
N PHE A 64 -18.31 6.06 -11.65
CA PHE A 64 -17.25 5.76 -10.72
C PHE A 64 -17.73 4.78 -9.64
N ASN A 65 -16.78 4.03 -9.10
CA ASN A 65 -17.01 3.04 -8.06
C ASN A 65 -15.96 3.21 -6.97
N ILE A 66 -16.37 3.25 -5.71
CA ILE A 66 -15.45 3.26 -4.58
C ILE A 66 -15.42 1.85 -3.99
N ILE A 67 -14.21 1.27 -3.91
CA ILE A 67 -14.04 -0.03 -3.26
C ILE A 67 -14.36 0.08 -1.77
N LYS A 68 -15.09 -0.90 -1.28
CA LYS A 68 -15.38 -1.03 0.16
C LYS A 68 -14.96 -2.41 0.63
N PRO A 69 -14.32 -2.52 1.80
CA PRO A 69 -14.04 -3.82 2.38
C PRO A 69 -15.32 -4.60 2.67
N HIS A 70 -15.33 -5.88 2.30
CA HIS A 70 -16.40 -6.82 2.56
C HIS A 70 -15.91 -7.93 3.47
N LYS A 71 -16.78 -8.46 4.35
CA LYS A 71 -16.41 -9.61 5.21
C LYS A 71 -15.88 -10.78 4.40
N ARG A 72 -16.48 -10.99 3.22
CA ARG A 72 -16.02 -11.98 2.24
C ARG A 72 -16.12 -11.42 0.83
N PHE A 73 -15.04 -11.55 0.07
CA PHE A 73 -14.99 -11.16 -1.34
C PHE A 73 -14.04 -12.09 -2.09
N GLY A 74 -14.55 -12.79 -3.10
CA GLY A 74 -13.80 -13.81 -3.80
C GLY A 74 -13.22 -14.86 -2.82
N ASN A 75 -11.91 -15.03 -2.86
CA ASN A 75 -11.19 -15.94 -1.98
C ASN A 75 -10.74 -15.28 -0.66
N LEU A 76 -10.97 -13.99 -0.46
CA LEU A 76 -10.60 -13.29 0.77
C LEU A 76 -11.75 -13.31 1.79
N THR A 77 -11.46 -13.71 3.01
CA THR A 77 -12.34 -13.57 4.18
C THR A 77 -11.62 -12.77 5.26
N LEU A 78 -12.16 -11.61 5.63
CA LEU A 78 -11.55 -10.72 6.63
C LEU A 78 -11.70 -11.25 8.05
N SER A 79 -10.69 -11.04 8.90
CA SER A 79 -10.77 -11.29 10.34
C SER A 79 -11.56 -10.21 11.09
N TYR A 80 -11.62 -9.00 10.57
CA TYR A 80 -12.34 -7.87 11.17
C TYR A 80 -13.82 -8.21 11.39
N ASP A 81 -14.35 -7.96 12.58
CA ASP A 81 -15.79 -8.13 12.87
C ASP A 81 -16.63 -7.14 12.08
N ASP A 82 -16.19 -5.88 12.03
CA ASP A 82 -16.72 -4.85 11.15
C ASP A 82 -15.74 -4.57 9.99
N PRO A 83 -16.03 -5.02 8.77
CA PRO A 83 -15.17 -4.81 7.61
C PRO A 83 -14.91 -3.33 7.30
N SER A 84 -15.84 -2.42 7.66
CA SER A 84 -15.70 -1.00 7.38
C SER A 84 -14.53 -0.34 8.17
N MET A 85 -14.03 -1.01 9.21
CA MET A 85 -12.88 -0.57 9.98
C MET A 85 -11.53 -0.88 9.32
N LEU A 86 -11.51 -1.67 8.26
CA LEU A 86 -10.32 -1.93 7.46
C LEU A 86 -10.18 -0.85 6.39
N GLY A 87 -8.96 -0.32 6.19
CA GLY A 87 -8.67 0.60 5.09
C GLY A 87 -8.94 -0.03 3.72
N ALA A 88 -9.51 0.75 2.80
CA ALA A 88 -9.80 0.31 1.45
C ALA A 88 -8.52 -0.04 0.66
N ASP A 89 -7.43 0.68 0.93
CA ASP A 89 -6.08 0.43 0.41
C ASP A 89 -5.55 -0.95 0.82
N ARG A 90 -5.63 -1.29 2.11
CA ARG A 90 -5.21 -2.60 2.63
C ARG A 90 -6.05 -3.73 2.06
N PHE A 91 -7.37 -3.53 1.99
CA PHE A 91 -8.28 -4.50 1.37
C PHE A 91 -7.92 -4.74 -0.10
N SER A 92 -7.71 -3.66 -0.86
CA SER A 92 -7.29 -3.75 -2.25
C SER A 92 -5.93 -4.43 -2.40
N ALA A 93 -4.92 -4.05 -1.60
CA ALA A 93 -3.59 -4.66 -1.67
C ALA A 93 -3.64 -6.18 -1.42
N MET A 94 -4.48 -6.64 -0.47
CA MET A 94 -4.70 -8.06 -0.24
C MET A 94 -5.32 -8.76 -1.45
N LEU A 95 -6.32 -8.15 -2.10
CA LEU A 95 -6.91 -8.71 -3.33
C LEU A 95 -5.89 -8.80 -4.46
N GLY A 96 -5.06 -7.77 -4.63
CA GLY A 96 -3.96 -7.78 -5.59
C GLY A 96 -2.96 -8.90 -5.32
N ALA A 97 -2.53 -9.07 -4.07
CA ALA A 97 -1.62 -10.13 -3.69
C ALA A 97 -2.20 -11.55 -3.91
N ILE A 98 -3.47 -11.78 -3.56
CA ILE A 98 -4.17 -13.06 -3.81
C ILE A 98 -4.27 -13.34 -5.31
N ASN A 99 -4.48 -12.33 -6.14
CA ASN A 99 -4.56 -12.50 -7.59
C ASN A 99 -3.23 -12.97 -8.19
N HIS A 100 -2.10 -12.44 -7.68
CA HIS A 100 -0.76 -12.87 -8.11
C HIS A 100 -0.37 -14.23 -7.56
N PHE A 101 -0.76 -14.57 -6.34
CA PHE A 101 -0.38 -15.80 -5.64
C PHE A 101 -1.59 -16.51 -5.04
N PRO A 102 -2.47 -17.07 -5.89
CA PRO A 102 -3.65 -17.78 -5.40
C PRO A 102 -3.25 -19.03 -4.59
N ASN A 103 -3.94 -19.25 -3.48
CA ASN A 103 -3.74 -20.42 -2.59
C ASN A 103 -2.40 -20.48 -1.84
N ASN A 104 -1.64 -19.38 -1.81
CA ASN A 104 -0.46 -19.27 -0.96
C ASN A 104 -0.79 -18.51 0.34
N PRO A 105 -0.14 -18.85 1.47
CA PRO A 105 -0.07 -17.92 2.59
C PRO A 105 0.67 -16.66 2.15
N LEU A 106 0.16 -15.48 2.54
CA LEU A 106 0.69 -14.20 2.10
C LEU A 106 0.98 -13.28 3.28
N LEU A 107 2.12 -12.61 3.25
CA LEU A 107 2.37 -11.38 3.99
C LEU A 107 2.37 -10.23 2.98
N VAL A 108 1.39 -9.33 3.10
CA VAL A 108 1.26 -8.14 2.25
C VAL A 108 1.79 -6.94 3.02
N ILE A 109 2.82 -6.29 2.48
CA ILE A 109 3.46 -5.13 3.09
C ILE A 109 3.27 -3.93 2.16
N ASP A 110 2.67 -2.85 2.67
CA ASP A 110 2.71 -1.55 1.98
C ASP A 110 3.64 -0.60 2.75
N ILE A 111 4.66 -0.07 2.07
CA ILE A 111 5.70 0.77 2.66
C ILE A 111 5.56 2.19 2.10
N GLY A 112 4.71 2.98 2.76
CA GLY A 112 4.36 4.34 2.37
C GLY A 112 4.43 5.35 3.52
N SER A 113 3.46 6.26 3.58
CA SER A 113 3.29 7.23 4.69
C SER A 113 3.03 6.54 6.02
N ALA A 114 2.35 5.41 6.00
CA ALA A 114 2.35 4.37 7.02
C ALA A 114 2.98 3.10 6.43
N ILE A 115 3.36 2.16 7.30
CA ILE A 115 3.76 0.81 6.89
C ILE A 115 2.69 -0.13 7.41
N THR A 116 2.07 -0.88 6.52
CA THR A 116 1.04 -1.86 6.89
C THR A 116 1.52 -3.28 6.61
N PHE A 117 1.05 -4.20 7.44
CA PHE A 117 1.31 -5.63 7.31
C PHE A 117 -0.02 -6.34 7.41
N ASP A 118 -0.36 -7.18 6.46
CA ASP A 118 -1.55 -8.00 6.46
C ASP A 118 -1.18 -9.45 6.17
N VAL A 119 -1.63 -10.37 7.02
CA VAL A 119 -1.35 -11.80 6.88
C VAL A 119 -2.60 -12.52 6.40
N ILE A 120 -2.47 -13.34 5.37
CA ILE A 120 -3.52 -14.16 4.80
C ILE A 120 -3.05 -15.61 4.77
N ASP A 121 -3.85 -16.55 5.22
CA ASP A 121 -3.51 -17.97 5.11
C ASP A 121 -3.83 -18.53 3.72
N LYS A 122 -3.40 -19.76 3.44
CA LYS A 122 -3.61 -20.44 2.15
C LYS A 122 -5.09 -20.63 1.75
N ASN A 123 -6.02 -20.49 2.69
CA ASN A 123 -7.45 -20.59 2.45
C ASN A 123 -8.09 -19.21 2.19
N GLY A 124 -7.27 -18.15 2.13
CA GLY A 124 -7.74 -16.78 1.96
C GLY A 124 -8.30 -16.13 3.23
N LEU A 125 -8.05 -16.73 4.41
CA LEU A 125 -8.47 -16.13 5.68
C LEU A 125 -7.42 -15.12 6.14
N HIS A 126 -7.81 -13.86 6.20
CA HIS A 126 -7.03 -12.79 6.79
C HIS A 126 -6.85 -13.04 8.29
N GLN A 127 -5.62 -13.09 8.75
CA GLN A 127 -5.26 -13.39 10.16
C GLN A 127 -5.16 -12.10 11.00
N GLY A 128 -5.30 -10.94 10.39
CA GLY A 128 -5.08 -9.62 11.00
C GLY A 128 -3.87 -8.92 10.42
N GLY A 129 -3.61 -7.71 10.91
CA GLY A 129 -2.50 -6.91 10.41
C GLY A 129 -2.02 -5.88 11.42
N LEU A 130 -0.96 -5.16 11.05
CA LEU A 130 -0.34 -4.11 11.83
C LEU A 130 -0.26 -2.82 11.00
N ILE A 131 -0.27 -1.70 11.69
CA ILE A 131 0.00 -0.38 11.11
C ILE A 131 1.12 0.26 11.91
N MET A 132 2.15 0.74 11.22
CA MET A 132 3.29 1.43 11.82
C MET A 132 3.50 2.78 11.14
N PRO A 133 4.12 3.75 11.81
CA PRO A 133 4.48 5.01 11.16
C PRO A 133 5.52 4.76 10.04
N GLY A 134 5.34 5.40 8.90
CA GLY A 134 6.37 5.46 7.86
C GLY A 134 7.52 6.38 8.26
N MET A 135 8.56 6.46 7.44
CA MET A 135 9.82 7.14 7.78
C MET A 135 9.62 8.61 8.16
N LYS A 136 8.78 9.35 7.44
CA LYS A 136 8.51 10.76 7.75
C LYS A 136 7.92 10.92 9.16
N ALA A 137 6.83 10.21 9.42
CA ALA A 137 6.15 10.25 10.72
C ALA A 137 7.06 9.78 11.87
N LEU A 138 7.87 8.73 11.63
CA LEU A 138 8.83 8.23 12.60
C LEU A 138 9.90 9.27 12.94
N ARG A 139 10.47 9.95 11.96
CA ARG A 139 11.49 11.00 12.17
C ARG A 139 10.93 12.27 12.82
N GLU A 140 9.67 12.59 12.54
CA GLU A 140 8.96 13.72 13.13
C GLU A 140 8.40 13.43 14.53
N SER A 141 8.40 12.17 14.97
CA SER A 141 7.78 11.74 16.24
C SER A 141 8.43 12.34 17.48
N PHE A 142 9.69 12.76 17.39
CA PHE A 142 10.42 13.37 18.49
C PHE A 142 10.88 14.78 18.09
N GLU A 143 10.16 15.78 18.54
CA GLU A 143 10.29 17.17 18.08
C GLU A 143 11.72 17.73 18.20
N LYS A 144 12.46 17.32 19.26
CA LYS A 144 13.86 17.73 19.47
C LYS A 144 14.79 17.34 18.32
N PHE A 145 14.48 16.26 17.61
CA PHE A 145 15.26 15.73 16.50
C PHE A 145 14.51 15.76 15.17
N LYS A 146 13.46 16.61 15.10
CA LYS A 146 12.67 16.76 13.88
C LYS A 146 13.57 17.09 12.69
N MET A 147 13.54 16.27 11.67
CA MET A 147 14.38 16.39 10.49
C MET A 147 13.55 16.49 9.21
N SER A 148 14.00 17.37 8.31
CA SER A 148 13.48 17.46 6.95
C SER A 148 14.16 16.47 5.97
N ASP A 149 15.34 15.96 6.30
CA ASP A 149 16.05 14.98 5.46
C ASP A 149 15.46 13.59 5.62
N LEU A 150 14.78 13.13 4.57
CA LEU A 150 14.13 11.82 4.50
C LEU A 150 14.97 10.76 3.79
N SER A 151 16.25 11.03 3.48
CA SER A 151 17.11 10.08 2.78
C SER A 151 17.18 8.72 3.50
N LEU A 152 17.10 7.65 2.71
CA LEU A 152 17.07 6.26 3.16
C LEU A 152 18.42 5.58 2.87
N ASP A 153 19.47 6.06 3.55
CA ASP A 153 20.82 5.55 3.35
C ASP A 153 21.43 5.11 4.69
N LEU A 154 21.53 3.80 4.89
CA LEU A 154 22.09 3.23 6.10
C LEU A 154 23.63 3.21 6.01
N LYS A 155 24.29 4.07 6.76
CA LYS A 155 25.76 4.19 6.80
C LYS A 155 26.40 3.54 8.04
N GLY A 156 25.58 2.95 8.90
CA GLY A 156 26.04 2.34 10.16
C GLY A 156 26.01 3.32 11.33
N LEU A 157 26.97 3.19 12.26
CA LEU A 157 27.02 4.03 13.45
C LEU A 157 27.47 5.46 13.09
N ALA A 158 26.76 6.42 13.66
CA ALA A 158 27.05 7.85 13.45
C ALA A 158 27.86 8.45 14.62
N ASN A 159 28.57 9.54 14.34
CA ASN A 159 29.39 10.26 15.31
C ASN A 159 28.84 11.66 15.64
N ASN A 160 27.65 11.98 15.22
CA ASN A 160 26.91 13.19 15.59
C ASN A 160 25.43 12.87 15.80
N THR A 161 24.69 13.74 16.49
CA THR A 161 23.33 13.51 16.92
C THR A 161 22.33 13.38 15.77
N ASP A 162 22.46 14.23 14.75
CA ASP A 162 21.53 14.27 13.62
C ASP A 162 21.62 12.98 12.79
N ASP A 163 22.85 12.57 12.46
CA ASP A 163 23.06 11.30 11.76
C ASP A 163 22.69 10.10 12.63
N ALA A 164 22.92 10.16 13.95
CA ALA A 164 22.53 9.09 14.87
C ALA A 164 21.01 8.91 14.89
N TRP A 165 20.24 10.00 14.94
CA TRP A 165 18.78 9.94 14.83
C TRP A 165 18.31 9.39 13.48
N LYS A 166 18.92 9.87 12.39
CA LYS A 166 18.65 9.43 11.03
C LYS A 166 18.90 7.94 10.84
N GLN A 167 20.07 7.45 11.29
CA GLN A 167 20.44 6.03 11.19
C GLN A 167 19.59 5.16 12.11
N GLY A 168 19.31 5.64 13.33
CA GLY A 168 18.49 4.92 14.32
C GLY A 168 17.05 4.71 13.85
N THR A 169 16.39 5.74 13.32
CA THR A 169 15.03 5.64 12.78
C THR A 169 14.97 4.74 11.55
N TYR A 170 15.98 4.76 10.69
CA TYR A 170 16.07 3.86 9.56
C TYR A 170 16.24 2.39 10.03
N ALA A 171 17.15 2.16 10.98
CA ALA A 171 17.36 0.83 11.56
C ALA A 171 16.09 0.29 12.25
N MET A 172 15.31 1.15 12.93
CA MET A 172 14.02 0.77 13.51
C MET A 172 13.05 0.29 12.44
N MET A 173 12.91 1.03 11.34
CA MET A 173 12.01 0.69 10.24
C MET A 173 12.39 -0.66 9.61
N ILE A 174 13.66 -0.82 9.21
CA ILE A 174 14.14 -2.05 8.58
C ILE A 174 14.07 -3.23 9.55
N GLY A 175 14.45 -3.01 10.82
CA GLY A 175 14.36 -4.05 11.85
C GLY A 175 12.93 -4.54 12.09
N ALA A 176 11.97 -3.62 12.11
CA ALA A 176 10.56 -3.97 12.27
C ALA A 176 10.02 -4.75 11.05
N ILE A 177 10.36 -4.32 9.82
CA ILE A 177 9.97 -5.03 8.60
C ILE A 177 10.56 -6.44 8.60
N ASN A 178 11.86 -6.59 8.85
CA ASN A 178 12.52 -7.89 8.87
C ASN A 178 11.94 -8.81 9.95
N TYR A 179 11.66 -8.27 11.14
CA TYR A 179 11.02 -9.04 12.21
C TYR A 179 9.65 -9.61 11.79
N GLN A 180 8.81 -8.81 11.12
CA GLN A 180 7.51 -9.29 10.64
C GLN A 180 7.67 -10.36 9.55
N ILE A 181 8.64 -10.22 8.66
CA ILE A 181 8.94 -11.22 7.64
C ILE A 181 9.40 -12.53 8.27
N GLU A 182 10.35 -12.50 9.21
CA GLU A 182 10.85 -13.67 9.92
C GLU A 182 9.74 -14.36 10.74
N SER A 183 8.91 -13.57 11.42
CA SER A 183 7.75 -14.07 12.15
C SER A 183 6.76 -14.79 11.24
N PHE A 184 6.44 -14.19 10.09
CA PHE A 184 5.56 -14.79 9.10
C PHE A 184 6.15 -16.08 8.54
N GLN A 185 7.41 -16.09 8.11
CA GLN A 185 8.08 -17.26 7.53
C GLN A 185 8.23 -18.41 8.53
N SER A 186 8.32 -18.10 9.83
CA SER A 186 8.35 -19.12 10.88
C SER A 186 7.02 -19.86 11.04
N ASN A 187 5.90 -19.21 10.71
CA ASN A 187 4.57 -19.79 10.78
C ASN A 187 4.08 -20.37 9.44
N PHE A 188 4.60 -19.85 8.32
CA PHE A 188 4.21 -20.22 6.97
C PHE A 188 5.45 -20.44 6.11
N THR A 189 5.99 -21.66 6.15
CA THR A 189 7.26 -22.02 5.49
C THR A 189 7.19 -21.94 3.95
N ASP A 190 6.00 -22.07 3.37
CA ASP A 190 5.68 -21.93 1.95
C ASP A 190 5.02 -20.56 1.62
N GLY A 191 5.03 -19.65 2.59
CA GLY A 191 4.41 -18.34 2.46
C GLY A 191 5.20 -17.39 1.54
N VAL A 192 4.48 -16.56 0.80
CA VAL A 192 5.03 -15.53 -0.07
C VAL A 192 4.95 -14.17 0.63
N VAL A 193 6.06 -13.45 0.62
CA VAL A 193 6.12 -12.06 1.11
C VAL A 193 6.04 -11.12 -0.07
N THR A 194 5.00 -10.30 -0.12
CA THR A 194 4.82 -9.26 -1.13
C THR A 194 5.02 -7.89 -0.53
N ALA A 195 5.64 -6.98 -1.26
CA ALA A 195 5.77 -5.59 -0.81
C ALA A 195 5.48 -4.62 -1.95
N CYS A 196 4.86 -3.49 -1.60
CA CYS A 196 4.62 -2.35 -2.48
C CYS A 196 4.80 -1.04 -1.70
N GLY A 197 4.42 0.08 -2.31
CA GLY A 197 4.53 1.41 -1.71
C GLY A 197 5.71 2.23 -2.25
N GLY A 198 5.62 3.54 -2.08
CA GLY A 198 6.61 4.48 -2.66
C GLY A 198 8.04 4.25 -2.17
N VAL A 199 8.20 3.81 -0.93
CA VAL A 199 9.49 3.61 -0.27
C VAL A 199 10.10 2.21 -0.53
N ALA A 200 9.27 1.22 -0.88
CA ALA A 200 9.70 -0.18 -1.00
C ALA A 200 10.89 -0.38 -1.95
N LYS A 201 10.87 0.30 -3.10
CA LYS A 201 11.97 0.21 -4.09
C LYS A 201 13.28 0.81 -3.61
N GLU A 202 13.20 1.89 -2.84
CA GLU A 202 14.39 2.60 -2.32
C GLU A 202 15.14 1.77 -1.28
N ILE A 203 14.39 1.02 -0.46
CA ILE A 203 14.96 0.19 0.62
C ILE A 203 15.20 -1.27 0.20
N LYS A 204 14.94 -1.62 -1.07
CA LYS A 204 15.07 -3.00 -1.58
C LYS A 204 16.39 -3.68 -1.21
N LYS A 205 17.49 -2.91 -1.21
CA LYS A 205 18.83 -3.42 -0.88
C LYS A 205 18.97 -3.94 0.56
N ASP A 206 18.13 -3.42 1.47
CA ASP A 206 18.14 -3.72 2.91
C ASP A 206 17.02 -4.70 3.31
N LEU A 207 16.25 -5.17 2.32
CA LEU A 207 15.20 -6.17 2.49
C LEU A 207 15.69 -7.57 2.05
N PRO A 208 15.12 -8.65 2.59
CA PRO A 208 15.39 -10.01 2.13
C PRO A 208 15.13 -10.18 0.62
N LYS A 209 16.00 -10.93 -0.06
CA LYS A 209 15.89 -11.18 -1.52
C LYS A 209 14.65 -11.98 -1.92
N SER A 210 14.01 -12.65 -0.95
CA SER A 210 12.81 -13.47 -1.16
C SER A 210 11.52 -12.67 -1.24
N ILE A 211 11.59 -11.33 -1.15
CA ILE A 211 10.41 -10.47 -1.25
C ILE A 211 10.05 -10.22 -2.70
N GLU A 212 8.79 -10.44 -3.05
CA GLU A 212 8.22 -10.07 -4.34
C GLU A 212 7.77 -8.60 -4.30
N LEU A 213 8.42 -7.75 -5.10
CA LEU A 213 8.14 -6.32 -5.14
C LEU A 213 7.21 -5.97 -6.29
N PHE A 214 6.16 -5.22 -5.97
CA PHE A 214 5.14 -4.75 -6.91
C PHE A 214 5.17 -3.22 -7.01
N ASP A 215 4.80 -2.71 -8.18
CA ASP A 215 4.67 -1.27 -8.39
C ASP A 215 3.52 -0.69 -7.57
N ASN A 216 2.38 -1.38 -7.55
CA ASN A 216 1.23 -1.00 -6.73
C ASN A 216 0.20 -2.13 -6.61
N LEU A 217 0.20 -2.88 -5.51
CA LEU A 217 -0.78 -3.93 -5.23
C LEU A 217 -2.21 -3.38 -5.04
N VAL A 218 -2.37 -2.12 -4.61
CA VAL A 218 -3.70 -1.51 -4.45
C VAL A 218 -4.39 -1.38 -5.80
N LEU A 219 -3.67 -0.90 -6.83
CA LEU A 219 -4.23 -0.80 -8.19
C LEU A 219 -4.49 -2.18 -8.80
N ASP A 220 -3.62 -3.18 -8.50
CA ASP A 220 -3.85 -4.57 -8.94
C ASP A 220 -5.12 -5.14 -8.30
N GLY A 221 -5.36 -4.83 -7.03
CA GLY A 221 -6.57 -5.22 -6.32
C GLY A 221 -7.83 -4.53 -6.82
N LEU A 222 -7.76 -3.23 -7.14
CA LEU A 222 -8.86 -2.50 -7.77
C LEU A 222 -9.25 -3.12 -9.11
N GLU A 223 -8.26 -3.52 -9.92
CA GLU A 223 -8.50 -4.21 -11.18
C GLU A 223 -9.18 -5.56 -10.95
N SER A 224 -8.67 -6.37 -10.04
CA SER A 224 -9.28 -7.66 -9.66
C SER A 224 -10.72 -7.48 -9.14
N TYR A 225 -10.95 -6.44 -8.32
CA TYR A 225 -12.27 -6.11 -7.80
C TYR A 225 -13.25 -5.74 -8.92
N SER A 226 -12.82 -4.88 -9.85
CA SER A 226 -13.65 -4.44 -10.98
C SER A 226 -14.10 -5.61 -11.88
N GLN A 227 -13.19 -6.56 -12.13
CA GLN A 227 -13.46 -7.76 -12.94
C GLN A 227 -14.47 -8.69 -12.27
N SER A 228 -14.55 -8.67 -10.94
CA SER A 228 -15.50 -9.51 -10.19
C SER A 228 -16.90 -8.88 -10.04
N MET A 229 -17.05 -7.60 -10.35
CA MET A 229 -18.31 -6.84 -10.24
C MET A 229 -19.01 -6.68 -11.59
N GLY A 230 -18.34 -6.96 -12.70
CA GLY A 230 -18.89 -6.93 -14.08
C GLY A 230 -19.29 -8.28 -14.55
#